data_6040cd544340a6e7851479afd4fc9229
#
_entry.id   6040cd544340a6e7851479afd4fc9229
#
_cell.length_a   1.000
_cell.length_b   1.000
_cell.length_c   1.000
_cell.angle_alpha   90.00
_cell.angle_beta   90.00
_cell.angle_gamma   90.00
#
_symmetry.space_group_name_H-M   'P 1'
#
loop_
_entity.id
_entity.type
_entity.pdbx_description
1 polymer ?
#
loop_
_entity_poly.entity_id
_entity_poly.type
_entity_poly.pdbx_seq_one_letter_code
_entity_poly.pdbx_strand_id
1 'polypeptide(L)'
;DKIRVGMVGAGFVSHIHFNAFQENSSLVEVVGVCAQHPERAKEFAQKYEIPKVFETYQEMVVSPQIDIIDICVPTSTHEEVILAACEYRKHVICEKPLTGYFGEDQVNQQEIGFSVSRRHMVKKVKEKTRKMAEAIQTSGIKFMYAENFVYAPAVSKAKRLIQEAGAPIIELRAEESHSGSHAAYSRWWKTAGGGSLLRMGSHPIGIVLHLKHFEGKIRHGEPIKVQSVMAETAHLTKMREVQEEKEHFIFTDWGDVEDWSTVIIAFQDGSRATIFSNDVSLGGVKNLVE
;
A
#
# COMPACT_ATOMS: atom_id res chain seq x y z
N ASP A 1 3.24 -20.65 -22.86
CA ASP A 1 3.70 -19.25 -22.99
C ASP A 1 3.75 -18.62 -21.61
N LYS A 2 4.76 -17.77 -21.35
CA LYS A 2 4.88 -17.03 -20.11
C LYS A 2 3.91 -15.84 -20.08
N ILE A 3 3.50 -15.44 -18.89
CA ILE A 3 2.74 -14.22 -18.67
C ILE A 3 3.68 -13.02 -18.79
N ARG A 4 3.33 -12.03 -19.61
CA ARG A 4 4.16 -10.88 -19.93
C ARG A 4 3.79 -9.67 -19.09
N VAL A 5 4.75 -9.20 -18.28
CA VAL A 5 4.57 -8.11 -17.34
C VAL A 5 5.18 -6.82 -17.89
N GLY A 6 4.41 -5.73 -17.83
CA GLY A 6 4.87 -4.36 -18.00
C GLY A 6 4.93 -3.65 -16.66
N MET A 7 6.09 -3.14 -16.28
CA MET A 7 6.28 -2.42 -15.01
C MET A 7 6.11 -0.92 -15.18
N VAL A 8 5.22 -0.32 -14.40
CA VAL A 8 5.02 1.14 -14.32
C VAL A 8 5.68 1.65 -13.05
N GLY A 9 6.85 2.26 -13.21
CA GLY A 9 7.74 2.68 -12.14
C GLY A 9 9.11 1.99 -12.22
N ALA A 10 10.16 2.73 -11.87
CA ALA A 10 11.55 2.26 -11.81
C ALA A 10 12.22 2.73 -10.50
N GLY A 11 11.45 2.71 -9.40
CA GLY A 11 11.89 3.09 -8.06
C GLY A 11 12.35 1.91 -7.23
N PHE A 12 12.58 2.16 -5.93
CA PHE A 12 13.06 1.14 -4.99
C PHE A 12 12.21 -0.13 -4.99
N VAL A 13 10.89 0.00 -4.90
CA VAL A 13 9.98 -1.15 -4.82
C VAL A 13 9.94 -1.95 -6.13
N SER A 14 10.18 -1.31 -7.28
CA SER A 14 10.24 -1.99 -8.58
C SER A 14 11.37 -3.02 -8.63
N HIS A 15 12.49 -2.79 -7.94
CA HIS A 15 13.57 -3.78 -7.84
C HIS A 15 13.13 -5.02 -7.06
N ILE A 16 12.31 -4.86 -6.03
CA ILE A 16 11.78 -5.98 -5.22
C ILE A 16 10.80 -6.80 -6.06
N HIS A 17 9.87 -6.15 -6.76
CA HIS A 17 8.92 -6.82 -7.66
C HIS A 17 9.64 -7.56 -8.79
N PHE A 18 10.63 -6.91 -9.41
CA PHE A 18 11.41 -7.55 -10.47
C PHE A 18 12.09 -8.83 -9.97
N ASN A 19 12.72 -8.79 -8.80
CA ASN A 19 13.37 -9.98 -8.21
C ASN A 19 12.34 -11.10 -7.97
N ALA A 20 11.14 -10.77 -7.47
CA ALA A 20 10.06 -11.74 -7.30
C ALA A 20 9.59 -12.34 -8.64
N PHE A 21 9.52 -11.56 -9.72
CA PHE A 21 9.25 -12.09 -11.05
C PHE A 21 10.38 -13.00 -11.55
N GLN A 22 11.64 -12.67 -11.26
CA GLN A 22 12.78 -13.53 -11.62
C GLN A 22 12.75 -14.89 -10.91
N GLU A 23 12.37 -14.92 -9.63
CA GLU A 23 12.18 -16.17 -8.88
C GLU A 23 11.07 -17.05 -9.50
N ASN A 24 10.12 -16.43 -10.20
CA ASN A 24 9.02 -17.10 -10.90
C ASN A 24 9.18 -17.10 -12.43
N SER A 25 10.41 -17.00 -12.93
CA SER A 25 10.72 -16.83 -14.36
C SER A 25 10.29 -18.00 -15.26
N SER A 26 9.91 -19.14 -14.71
CA SER A 26 9.26 -20.22 -15.46
C SER A 26 7.82 -19.88 -15.88
N LEU A 27 7.13 -18.97 -15.17
CA LEU A 27 5.72 -18.60 -15.35
C LEU A 27 5.54 -17.22 -15.96
N VAL A 28 6.43 -16.27 -15.60
CA VAL A 28 6.31 -14.86 -15.96
C VAL A 28 7.60 -14.32 -16.55
N GLU A 29 7.48 -13.25 -17.33
CA GLU A 29 8.62 -12.48 -17.83
C GLU A 29 8.30 -10.98 -17.83
N VAL A 30 9.25 -10.15 -17.44
CA VAL A 30 9.13 -8.70 -17.52
C VAL A 30 9.61 -8.27 -18.90
N VAL A 31 8.70 -7.78 -19.73
CA VAL A 31 8.97 -7.45 -21.13
C VAL A 31 8.99 -5.95 -21.40
N GLY A 32 8.60 -5.13 -20.43
CA GLY A 32 8.59 -3.69 -20.57
C GLY A 32 8.64 -2.93 -19.26
N VAL A 33 9.15 -1.71 -19.32
CA VAL A 33 9.15 -0.76 -18.20
C VAL A 33 8.90 0.65 -18.71
N CYS A 34 8.21 1.47 -17.89
CA CYS A 34 8.14 2.92 -18.07
C CYS A 34 8.27 3.61 -16.71
N ALA A 35 8.67 4.88 -16.71
CA ALA A 35 8.72 5.70 -15.52
C ALA A 35 8.55 7.18 -15.88
N GLN A 36 8.10 7.98 -14.91
CA GLN A 36 7.98 9.44 -15.07
C GLN A 36 9.30 10.11 -15.53
N HIS A 37 10.43 9.56 -15.09
CA HIS A 37 11.77 9.97 -15.51
C HIS A 37 12.33 8.93 -16.48
N PRO A 38 12.37 9.22 -17.80
CA PRO A 38 12.77 8.24 -18.82
C PRO A 38 14.16 7.63 -18.58
N GLU A 39 15.10 8.41 -18.04
CA GLU A 39 16.45 7.93 -17.75
C GLU A 39 16.45 6.79 -16.72
N ARG A 40 15.59 6.90 -15.68
CA ARG A 40 15.45 5.82 -14.67
C ARG A 40 14.87 4.54 -15.29
N ALA A 41 13.94 4.68 -16.23
CA ALA A 41 13.39 3.51 -16.94
C ALA A 41 14.45 2.85 -17.81
N LYS A 42 15.30 3.62 -18.50
CA LYS A 42 16.41 3.11 -19.30
C LYS A 42 17.48 2.41 -18.43
N GLU A 43 17.89 3.03 -17.32
CA GLU A 43 18.84 2.43 -16.37
C GLU A 43 18.29 1.13 -15.78
N PHE A 44 17.01 1.10 -15.41
CA PHE A 44 16.33 -0.08 -14.89
C PHE A 44 16.27 -1.18 -15.97
N ALA A 45 15.90 -0.84 -17.19
CA ALA A 45 15.84 -1.77 -18.31
C ALA A 45 17.22 -2.35 -18.64
N GLN A 46 18.27 -1.52 -18.66
CA GLN A 46 19.65 -1.96 -18.89
C GLN A 46 20.12 -2.90 -17.79
N LYS A 47 19.88 -2.56 -16.52
CA LYS A 47 20.27 -3.36 -15.36
C LYS A 47 19.69 -4.77 -15.38
N TYR A 48 18.44 -4.90 -15.82
CA TYR A 48 17.65 -6.11 -15.75
C TYR A 48 17.39 -6.76 -17.11
N GLU A 49 18.03 -6.25 -18.16
CA GLU A 49 17.90 -6.76 -19.55
C GLU A 49 16.44 -6.79 -20.03
N ILE A 50 15.63 -5.78 -19.61
CA ILE A 50 14.22 -5.67 -20.03
C ILE A 50 14.20 -5.19 -21.49
N PRO A 51 13.52 -5.92 -22.41
CA PRO A 51 13.66 -5.69 -23.84
C PRO A 51 13.07 -4.36 -24.31
N LYS A 52 12.07 -3.79 -23.60
CA LYS A 52 11.39 -2.59 -24.07
C LYS A 52 11.24 -1.52 -22.99
N VAL A 53 11.63 -0.29 -23.31
CA VAL A 53 11.29 0.91 -22.56
C VAL A 53 10.15 1.61 -23.27
N PHE A 54 9.04 1.80 -22.59
CA PHE A 54 7.91 2.59 -23.07
C PHE A 54 8.07 4.05 -22.61
N GLU A 55 7.61 4.99 -23.41
CA GLU A 55 7.64 6.40 -23.03
C GLU A 55 6.63 6.70 -21.92
N THR A 56 5.45 6.06 -22.01
CA THR A 56 4.36 6.28 -21.05
C THR A 56 3.65 4.96 -20.70
N TYR A 57 2.91 4.97 -19.59
CA TYR A 57 2.07 3.82 -19.24
C TYR A 57 0.88 3.68 -20.23
N GLN A 58 0.44 4.78 -20.86
CA GLN A 58 -0.61 4.75 -21.88
C GLN A 58 -0.19 3.92 -23.08
N GLU A 59 1.04 4.07 -23.54
CA GLU A 59 1.58 3.20 -24.61
C GLU A 59 1.70 1.74 -24.17
N MET A 60 2.04 1.52 -22.91
CA MET A 60 2.21 0.18 -22.38
C MET A 60 0.87 -0.56 -22.29
N VAL A 61 -0.20 0.08 -21.81
CA VAL A 61 -1.53 -0.57 -21.66
C VAL A 61 -2.16 -0.96 -22.99
N VAL A 62 -1.88 -0.24 -24.07
CA VAL A 62 -2.39 -0.59 -25.42
C VAL A 62 -1.57 -1.69 -26.10
N SER A 63 -0.39 -2.01 -25.61
CA SER A 63 0.50 -2.99 -26.23
C SER A 63 -0.06 -4.42 -26.14
N PRO A 64 -0.15 -5.15 -27.27
CA PRO A 64 -0.57 -6.55 -27.26
C PRO A 64 0.48 -7.48 -26.65
N GLN A 65 1.68 -6.98 -26.37
CA GLN A 65 2.78 -7.72 -25.78
C GLN A 65 2.74 -7.73 -24.25
N ILE A 66 1.77 -7.06 -23.62
CA ILE A 66 1.62 -6.97 -22.18
C ILE A 66 0.32 -7.66 -21.76
N ASP A 67 0.40 -8.51 -20.75
CA ASP A 67 -0.74 -9.20 -20.14
C ASP A 67 -1.10 -8.58 -18.79
N ILE A 68 -0.07 -8.19 -18.00
CA ILE A 68 -0.21 -7.62 -16.66
C ILE A 68 0.52 -6.28 -16.61
N ILE A 69 -0.12 -5.28 -15.99
CA ILE A 69 0.50 -4.02 -15.57
C ILE A 69 0.86 -4.11 -14.09
N ASP A 70 2.13 -3.99 -13.77
CA ASP A 70 2.65 -3.94 -12.39
C ASP A 70 2.90 -2.49 -11.99
N ILE A 71 2.14 -1.97 -11.02
CA ILE A 71 2.07 -0.55 -10.66
C ILE A 71 2.94 -0.30 -9.42
N CYS A 72 4.12 0.26 -9.65
CA CYS A 72 5.15 0.59 -8.65
C CYS A 72 5.49 2.09 -8.64
N VAL A 73 4.47 2.94 -8.73
CA VAL A 73 4.57 4.41 -8.73
C VAL A 73 4.05 5.01 -7.42
N PRO A 74 4.21 6.34 -7.19
CA PRO A 74 3.56 6.98 -6.05
C PRO A 74 2.04 6.79 -6.04
N THR A 75 1.46 6.66 -4.86
CA THR A 75 0.03 6.34 -4.63
C THR A 75 -0.93 7.24 -5.40
N SER A 76 -0.58 8.51 -5.59
CA SER A 76 -1.40 9.48 -6.34
C SER A 76 -1.64 9.10 -7.81
N THR A 77 -0.79 8.26 -8.38
CA THR A 77 -0.85 7.82 -9.79
C THR A 77 -1.60 6.48 -9.95
N HIS A 78 -1.86 5.74 -8.87
CA HIS A 78 -2.44 4.39 -8.95
C HIS A 78 -3.79 4.38 -9.67
N GLU A 79 -4.72 5.29 -9.32
CA GLU A 79 -6.08 5.32 -9.89
C GLU A 79 -6.05 5.42 -11.42
N GLU A 80 -5.29 6.37 -11.97
CA GLU A 80 -5.25 6.59 -13.42
C GLU A 80 -4.68 5.39 -14.19
N VAL A 81 -3.63 4.75 -13.65
CA VAL A 81 -3.03 3.55 -14.27
C VAL A 81 -3.97 2.36 -14.19
N ILE A 82 -4.66 2.15 -13.05
CA ILE A 82 -5.66 1.09 -12.88
C ILE A 82 -6.79 1.27 -13.89
N LEU A 83 -7.33 2.48 -14.02
CA LEU A 83 -8.44 2.75 -14.93
C LEU A 83 -8.03 2.55 -16.41
N ALA A 84 -6.83 3.00 -16.78
CA ALA A 84 -6.29 2.74 -18.12
C ALA A 84 -6.09 1.23 -18.38
N ALA A 85 -5.55 0.48 -17.41
CA ALA A 85 -5.41 -0.96 -17.54
C ALA A 85 -6.76 -1.67 -17.68
N CYS A 86 -7.80 -1.22 -16.96
CA CYS A 86 -9.18 -1.74 -17.11
C CYS A 86 -9.74 -1.51 -18.52
N GLU A 87 -9.54 -0.31 -19.10
CA GLU A 87 -10.00 0.03 -20.44
C GLU A 87 -9.44 -0.91 -21.50
N TYR A 88 -8.16 -1.27 -21.38
CA TYR A 88 -7.48 -2.18 -22.30
C TYR A 88 -7.43 -3.64 -21.82
N ARG A 89 -8.23 -3.97 -20.80
CA ARG A 89 -8.35 -5.33 -20.23
C ARG A 89 -7.03 -5.98 -19.84
N LYS A 90 -6.09 -5.17 -19.34
CA LYS A 90 -4.85 -5.67 -18.76
C LYS A 90 -5.08 -6.05 -17.30
N HIS A 91 -4.57 -7.19 -16.86
CA HIS A 91 -4.54 -7.55 -15.46
C HIS A 91 -3.64 -6.57 -14.69
N VAL A 92 -3.85 -6.41 -13.40
CA VAL A 92 -3.13 -5.42 -12.59
C VAL A 92 -2.56 -6.05 -11.33
N ILE A 93 -1.29 -5.75 -11.06
CA ILE A 93 -0.69 -5.81 -9.73
C ILE A 93 -0.50 -4.35 -9.29
N CYS A 94 -0.99 -3.96 -8.12
CA CYS A 94 -0.87 -2.58 -7.65
C CYS A 94 -0.28 -2.54 -6.24
N GLU A 95 0.78 -1.75 -6.08
CA GLU A 95 1.41 -1.49 -4.79
C GLU A 95 0.46 -0.83 -3.79
N LYS A 96 0.79 -1.03 -2.52
CA LYS A 96 0.10 -0.38 -1.40
C LYS A 96 0.67 1.05 -1.14
N PRO A 97 -0.12 1.93 -0.52
CA PRO A 97 -1.56 1.84 -0.33
C PRO A 97 -2.32 2.00 -1.66
N LEU A 98 -3.53 1.44 -1.76
CA LEU A 98 -4.28 1.46 -3.02
C LEU A 98 -4.55 2.85 -3.54
N THR A 99 -4.98 3.75 -2.68
CA THR A 99 -5.29 5.15 -2.99
C THR A 99 -5.29 6.00 -1.72
N GLY A 100 -5.47 7.30 -1.87
CA GLY A 100 -5.58 8.28 -0.83
C GLY A 100 -6.34 9.53 -1.30
N TYR A 101 -6.42 10.52 -0.45
CA TYR A 101 -6.86 11.86 -0.83
C TYR A 101 -5.63 12.75 -1.03
N PHE A 102 -5.51 13.42 -2.16
CA PHE A 102 -4.33 14.19 -2.54
C PHE A 102 -4.60 15.70 -2.71
N GLY A 103 -5.82 16.16 -2.36
CA GLY A 103 -6.22 17.56 -2.47
C GLY A 103 -6.66 17.97 -3.87
N GLU A 104 -7.17 17.05 -4.67
CA GLU A 104 -7.52 17.25 -6.08
C GLU A 104 -8.60 18.31 -6.29
N ASP A 105 -9.44 18.53 -5.30
CA ASP A 105 -10.52 19.53 -5.31
C ASP A 105 -10.19 20.79 -4.46
N GLN A 106 -8.93 20.95 -4.02
CA GLN A 106 -8.49 22.12 -3.25
C GLN A 106 -7.81 23.13 -4.15
N VAL A 107 -8.15 24.42 -3.97
CA VAL A 107 -7.50 25.54 -4.67
C VAL A 107 -6.03 25.68 -4.19
N ASN A 108 -5.81 25.50 -2.87
CA ASN A 108 -4.49 25.46 -2.28
C ASN A 108 -4.16 24.06 -1.80
N GLN A 109 -3.20 23.40 -2.41
CA GLN A 109 -2.73 22.05 -2.06
C GLN A 109 -1.59 22.05 -1.02
N GLN A 110 -1.38 23.18 -0.35
CA GLN A 110 -0.48 23.24 0.79
C GLN A 110 -1.22 22.87 2.07
N GLU A 111 -0.55 22.12 2.94
CA GLU A 111 -1.07 21.75 4.27
C GLU A 111 -2.43 21.02 4.26
N ILE A 112 -2.67 20.19 3.26
CA ILE A 112 -3.89 19.36 3.12
C ILE A 112 -4.17 18.59 4.43
N GLY A 113 -3.12 18.01 5.02
CA GLY A 113 -3.22 17.24 6.25
C GLY A 113 -3.74 18.04 7.45
N PHE A 114 -3.54 19.35 7.47
CA PHE A 114 -3.99 20.23 8.56
C PHE A 114 -5.30 20.95 8.24
N SER A 115 -5.55 21.27 6.97
CA SER A 115 -6.64 22.16 6.55
C SER A 115 -7.92 21.42 6.13
N VAL A 116 -7.81 20.20 5.59
CA VAL A 116 -8.97 19.47 5.06
C VAL A 116 -9.52 18.49 6.09
N SER A 117 -10.85 18.51 6.28
CA SER A 117 -11.49 17.62 7.25
C SER A 117 -11.37 16.14 6.84
N ARG A 118 -11.11 15.25 7.80
CA ARG A 118 -11.04 13.81 7.58
C ARG A 118 -12.32 13.23 6.98
N ARG A 119 -13.49 13.79 7.35
CA ARG A 119 -14.78 13.40 6.76
C ARG A 119 -14.83 13.65 5.25
N HIS A 120 -14.32 14.81 4.79
CA HIS A 120 -14.24 15.11 3.36
C HIS A 120 -13.29 14.15 2.64
N MET A 121 -12.08 13.94 3.19
CA MET A 121 -11.10 13.02 2.65
C MET A 121 -11.67 11.61 2.50
N VAL A 122 -12.33 11.07 3.54
CA VAL A 122 -12.95 9.73 3.50
C VAL A 122 -14.04 9.64 2.43
N LYS A 123 -14.84 10.68 2.25
CA LYS A 123 -15.86 10.72 1.19
C LYS A 123 -15.20 10.58 -0.18
N LYS A 124 -14.14 11.35 -0.46
CA LYS A 124 -13.42 11.33 -1.73
C LYS A 124 -12.71 10.00 -1.98
N VAL A 125 -12.04 9.45 -0.96
CA VAL A 125 -11.40 8.13 -1.07
C VAL A 125 -12.42 7.03 -1.38
N LYS A 126 -13.60 7.05 -0.74
CA LYS A 126 -14.69 6.10 -1.05
C LYS A 126 -15.20 6.25 -2.49
N GLU A 127 -15.33 7.48 -3.01
CA GLU A 127 -15.72 7.74 -4.40
C GLU A 127 -14.69 7.13 -5.37
N LYS A 128 -13.39 7.38 -5.16
CA LYS A 128 -12.30 6.81 -5.96
C LYS A 128 -12.27 5.28 -5.91
N THR A 129 -12.34 4.73 -4.70
CA THR A 129 -12.30 3.26 -4.51
C THR A 129 -13.47 2.58 -5.22
N ARG A 130 -14.68 3.16 -5.15
CA ARG A 130 -15.84 2.64 -5.86
C ARG A 130 -15.65 2.70 -7.36
N LYS A 131 -15.19 3.81 -7.92
CA LYS A 131 -14.89 3.97 -9.34
C LYS A 131 -13.91 2.91 -9.85
N MET A 132 -12.80 2.68 -9.12
CA MET A 132 -11.84 1.63 -9.46
C MET A 132 -12.47 0.23 -9.38
N ALA A 133 -13.22 -0.06 -8.30
CA ALA A 133 -13.87 -1.36 -8.14
C ALA A 133 -14.88 -1.65 -9.26
N GLU A 134 -15.70 -0.66 -9.65
CA GLU A 134 -16.64 -0.77 -10.79
C GLU A 134 -15.91 -1.02 -12.11
N ALA A 135 -14.82 -0.29 -12.37
CA ALA A 135 -14.00 -0.48 -13.58
C ALA A 135 -13.37 -1.89 -13.62
N ILE A 136 -12.79 -2.36 -12.51
CA ILE A 136 -12.21 -3.70 -12.39
C ILE A 136 -13.28 -4.77 -12.63
N GLN A 137 -14.44 -4.63 -12.00
CA GLN A 137 -15.53 -5.59 -12.16
C GLN A 137 -16.06 -5.63 -13.60
N THR A 138 -16.26 -4.45 -14.21
CA THR A 138 -16.80 -4.33 -15.58
C THR A 138 -15.82 -4.85 -16.62
N SER A 139 -14.53 -4.59 -16.46
CA SER A 139 -13.49 -5.05 -17.39
C SER A 139 -13.23 -6.57 -17.32
N GLY A 140 -13.57 -7.19 -16.19
CA GLY A 140 -13.32 -8.62 -15.92
C GLY A 140 -11.85 -8.98 -15.73
N ILE A 141 -10.99 -8.01 -15.49
CA ILE A 141 -9.57 -8.25 -15.23
C ILE A 141 -9.35 -8.86 -13.83
N LYS A 142 -8.21 -9.50 -13.65
CA LYS A 142 -7.70 -9.85 -12.32
C LYS A 142 -6.97 -8.64 -11.74
N PHE A 143 -7.37 -8.25 -10.54
CA PHE A 143 -6.72 -7.21 -9.76
C PHE A 143 -6.05 -7.84 -8.53
N MET A 144 -4.75 -7.61 -8.39
CA MET A 144 -3.93 -8.14 -7.31
C MET A 144 -3.36 -6.95 -6.51
N TYR A 145 -3.82 -6.82 -5.28
CA TYR A 145 -3.31 -5.79 -4.36
C TYR A 145 -2.06 -6.31 -3.67
N ALA A 146 -0.94 -5.60 -3.83
CA ALA A 146 0.37 -6.02 -3.35
C ALA A 146 0.58 -5.78 -1.84
N GLU A 147 -0.45 -6.06 -1.00
CA GLU A 147 -0.29 -6.17 0.44
C GLU A 147 0.37 -7.51 0.77
N ASN A 148 1.70 -7.54 0.65
CA ASN A 148 2.51 -8.75 0.68
C ASN A 148 2.67 -9.35 2.08
N PHE A 149 2.49 -8.59 3.16
CA PHE A 149 2.68 -9.08 4.54
C PHE A 149 1.68 -10.18 4.91
N VAL A 150 0.50 -10.22 4.27
CA VAL A 150 -0.47 -11.32 4.47
C VAL A 150 0.08 -12.69 4.04
N TYR A 151 1.13 -12.72 3.23
CA TYR A 151 1.83 -13.92 2.77
C TYR A 151 3.13 -14.20 3.54
N ALA A 152 3.52 -13.33 4.48
CA ALA A 152 4.73 -13.52 5.27
C ALA A 152 4.75 -14.89 5.97
N PRO A 153 5.92 -15.55 6.11
CA PRO A 153 6.01 -16.87 6.73
C PRO A 153 5.41 -16.94 8.13
N ALA A 154 5.55 -15.88 8.92
CA ALA A 154 4.96 -15.78 10.26
C ALA A 154 3.42 -15.78 10.21
N VAL A 155 2.82 -15.03 9.27
CA VAL A 155 1.36 -14.97 9.07
C VAL A 155 0.83 -16.31 8.55
N SER A 156 1.56 -16.94 7.62
CA SER A 156 1.22 -18.28 7.13
C SER A 156 1.28 -19.32 8.23
N LYS A 157 2.25 -19.23 9.15
CA LYS A 157 2.31 -20.09 10.35
C LYS A 157 1.13 -19.82 11.29
N ALA A 158 0.81 -18.54 11.57
CA ALA A 158 -0.32 -18.16 12.41
C ALA A 158 -1.63 -18.76 11.86
N LYS A 159 -1.88 -18.70 10.55
CA LYS A 159 -3.07 -19.35 9.93
C LYS A 159 -3.14 -20.83 10.21
N ARG A 160 -2.02 -21.57 10.09
CA ARG A 160 -1.99 -23.00 10.42
C ARG A 160 -2.33 -23.25 11.87
N LEU A 161 -1.74 -22.48 12.80
CA LEU A 161 -2.03 -22.63 14.23
C LEU A 161 -3.49 -22.32 14.57
N ILE A 162 -4.08 -21.28 13.96
CA ILE A 162 -5.50 -20.95 14.10
C ILE A 162 -6.38 -22.12 13.62
N GLN A 163 -6.05 -22.69 12.47
CA GLN A 163 -6.77 -23.83 11.91
C GLN A 163 -6.65 -25.09 12.78
N GLU A 164 -5.45 -25.41 13.26
CA GLU A 164 -5.18 -26.57 14.12
C GLU A 164 -5.83 -26.44 15.50
N ALA A 165 -5.79 -25.24 16.09
CA ALA A 165 -6.38 -24.98 17.40
C ALA A 165 -7.92 -25.00 17.37
N GLY A 166 -8.54 -24.57 16.25
CA GLY A 166 -9.99 -24.42 16.14
C GLY A 166 -10.58 -23.35 17.08
N ALA A 167 -9.72 -22.65 17.81
CA ALA A 167 -10.10 -21.64 18.81
C ALA A 167 -10.37 -20.28 18.14
N PRO A 168 -11.24 -19.41 18.73
CA PRO A 168 -11.46 -18.07 18.25
C PRO A 168 -10.27 -17.16 18.56
N ILE A 169 -9.98 -16.25 17.64
CA ILE A 169 -9.11 -15.11 17.92
C ILE A 169 -9.91 -14.08 18.70
N ILE A 170 -9.54 -13.84 19.95
CA ILE A 170 -10.23 -12.88 20.83
C ILE A 170 -9.62 -11.47 20.76
N GLU A 171 -8.32 -11.39 20.58
CA GLU A 171 -7.57 -10.15 20.44
C GLU A 171 -6.43 -10.31 19.43
N LEU A 172 -6.14 -9.25 18.70
CA LEU A 172 -4.96 -9.11 17.84
C LEU A 172 -4.24 -7.81 18.18
N ARG A 173 -2.92 -7.87 18.23
CA ARG A 173 -2.06 -6.68 18.28
C ARG A 173 -1.11 -6.71 17.11
N ALA A 174 -1.03 -5.61 16.39
CA ALA A 174 -0.15 -5.53 15.25
C ALA A 174 0.53 -4.17 15.17
N GLU A 175 1.77 -4.16 14.72
CA GLU A 175 2.58 -2.95 14.61
C GLU A 175 3.45 -3.00 13.37
N GLU A 176 3.54 -1.86 12.68
CA GLU A 176 4.66 -1.52 11.81
C GLU A 176 5.10 -0.11 12.11
N SER A 177 6.36 0.03 12.57
CA SER A 177 6.94 1.29 13.01
C SER A 177 8.36 1.42 12.51
N HIS A 178 8.74 2.63 12.11
CA HIS A 178 10.05 2.96 11.57
C HIS A 178 10.66 4.16 12.29
N SER A 179 11.92 4.48 11.99
CA SER A 179 12.60 5.71 12.42
C SER A 179 12.45 6.86 11.41
N GLY A 180 11.57 6.73 10.46
CA GLY A 180 11.29 7.70 9.39
C GLY A 180 11.34 7.08 7.99
N SER A 181 11.09 7.90 6.97
CA SER A 181 11.14 7.49 5.56
C SER A 181 12.17 8.28 4.79
N HIS A 182 12.96 7.59 3.97
CA HIS A 182 13.92 8.21 3.05
C HIS A 182 13.28 8.74 1.75
N ALA A 183 12.02 8.37 1.48
CA ALA A 183 11.32 8.78 0.27
C ALA A 183 10.77 10.20 0.41
N ALA A 184 11.28 11.15 -0.37
CA ALA A 184 10.88 12.55 -0.30
C ALA A 184 9.37 12.78 -0.51
N TYR A 185 8.72 11.98 -1.36
CA TYR A 185 7.28 12.08 -1.61
C TYR A 185 6.43 11.76 -0.38
N SER A 186 6.93 10.97 0.57
CA SER A 186 6.20 10.55 1.76
C SER A 186 6.01 11.66 2.80
N ARG A 187 6.70 12.80 2.64
CA ARG A 187 6.64 13.94 3.56
C ARG A 187 5.38 14.78 3.44
N TRP A 188 4.69 14.68 2.30
CA TRP A 188 3.60 15.58 1.96
C TRP A 188 2.32 14.82 1.65
N TRP A 189 1.22 15.29 2.22
CA TRP A 189 -0.10 14.71 2.00
C TRP A 189 -0.46 14.62 0.52
N LYS A 190 -0.21 15.68 -0.24
CA LYS A 190 -0.50 15.76 -1.67
C LYS A 190 0.14 14.68 -2.54
N THR A 191 1.20 14.03 -2.06
CA THR A 191 1.92 12.99 -2.78
C THR A 191 1.74 11.59 -2.17
N ALA A 192 1.64 11.54 -0.83
CA ALA A 192 1.50 10.29 -0.08
C ALA A 192 0.04 9.91 0.23
N GLY A 193 -0.88 10.92 0.31
CA GLY A 193 -2.28 10.71 0.65
C GLY A 193 -2.55 10.50 2.14
N GLY A 194 -1.51 10.52 2.98
CA GLY A 194 -1.50 10.34 4.42
C GLY A 194 -0.11 10.03 4.92
N GLY A 195 0.07 9.95 6.23
CA GLY A 195 1.35 9.69 6.88
C GLY A 195 1.56 8.22 7.29
N SER A 196 2.01 8.01 8.51
CA SER A 196 2.36 6.69 9.05
C SER A 196 1.21 5.68 8.97
N LEU A 197 -0.02 6.12 9.26
CA LEU A 197 -1.19 5.25 9.20
C LEU A 197 -1.42 4.67 7.80
N LEU A 198 -1.37 5.51 6.78
CA LEU A 198 -1.63 5.05 5.41
C LEU A 198 -0.45 4.27 4.83
N ARG A 199 0.79 4.74 5.06
CA ARG A 199 1.99 4.13 4.47
C ARG A 199 2.37 2.80 5.10
N MET A 200 2.40 2.75 6.43
CA MET A 200 2.83 1.58 7.20
C MET A 200 1.64 0.83 7.80
N GLY A 201 0.67 1.54 8.33
CA GLY A 201 -0.53 0.92 8.92
C GLY A 201 -1.31 0.03 7.96
N SER A 202 -1.12 0.16 6.63
CA SER A 202 -1.70 -0.75 5.64
C SER A 202 -1.29 -2.21 5.88
N HIS A 203 -0.03 -2.49 6.25
CA HIS A 203 0.46 -3.84 6.50
C HIS A 203 -0.17 -4.49 7.74
N PRO A 204 -0.09 -3.94 8.96
CA PRO A 204 -0.71 -4.53 10.12
C PRO A 204 -2.24 -4.58 10.03
N ILE A 205 -2.89 -3.59 9.40
CA ILE A 205 -4.33 -3.64 9.10
C ILE A 205 -4.64 -4.81 8.15
N GLY A 206 -3.85 -4.95 7.09
CA GLY A 206 -3.98 -6.04 6.12
C GLY A 206 -3.90 -7.42 6.79
N ILE A 207 -2.89 -7.63 7.63
CA ILE A 207 -2.71 -8.90 8.37
C ILE A 207 -3.90 -9.18 9.29
N VAL A 208 -4.30 -8.19 10.09
CA VAL A 208 -5.41 -8.33 11.04
C VAL A 208 -6.72 -8.70 10.31
N LEU A 209 -7.05 -8.00 9.24
CA LEU A 209 -8.22 -8.31 8.42
C LEU A 209 -8.11 -9.69 7.77
N HIS A 210 -6.92 -10.05 7.26
CA HIS A 210 -6.67 -11.34 6.63
C HIS A 210 -6.88 -12.50 7.61
N LEU A 211 -6.34 -12.42 8.83
CA LEU A 211 -6.50 -13.43 9.85
C LEU A 211 -7.96 -13.57 10.30
N LYS A 212 -8.68 -12.46 10.53
CA LYS A 212 -10.10 -12.49 10.91
C LYS A 212 -11.00 -13.01 9.78
N HIS A 213 -10.71 -12.67 8.53
CA HIS A 213 -11.41 -13.24 7.37
C HIS A 213 -11.14 -14.74 7.24
N PHE A 214 -9.91 -15.18 7.44
CA PHE A 214 -9.54 -16.59 7.40
C PHE A 214 -10.26 -17.37 8.51
N GLU A 215 -10.20 -16.91 9.76
CA GLU A 215 -10.91 -17.49 10.89
C GLU A 215 -12.42 -17.64 10.60
N GLY A 216 -13.06 -16.56 10.14
CA GLY A 216 -14.48 -16.58 9.82
C GLY A 216 -14.84 -17.64 8.77
N LYS A 217 -14.03 -17.74 7.71
CA LYS A 217 -14.24 -18.74 6.65
C LYS A 217 -14.14 -20.17 7.15
N ILE A 218 -13.15 -20.51 7.99
CA ILE A 218 -12.98 -21.87 8.51
C ILE A 218 -14.00 -22.25 9.58
N ARG A 219 -14.52 -21.29 10.35
CA ARG A 219 -15.44 -21.54 11.47
C ARG A 219 -16.91 -21.38 11.10
N HIS A 220 -17.23 -20.46 10.21
CA HIS A 220 -18.60 -20.04 9.92
C HIS A 220 -18.94 -20.07 8.43
N GLY A 221 -17.97 -20.38 7.55
CA GLY A 221 -18.15 -20.37 6.09
C GLY A 221 -18.10 -18.97 5.45
N GLU A 222 -18.06 -17.90 6.25
CA GLU A 222 -18.00 -16.52 5.78
C GLU A 222 -17.00 -15.68 6.59
N PRO A 223 -16.45 -14.59 5.99
CA PRO A 223 -15.51 -13.71 6.68
C PRO A 223 -16.14 -13.00 7.88
N ILE A 224 -15.41 -12.94 9.01
CA ILE A 224 -15.76 -12.04 10.12
C ILE A 224 -15.49 -10.60 9.67
N LYS A 225 -16.49 -9.74 9.75
CA LYS A 225 -16.43 -8.36 9.23
C LYS A 225 -16.13 -7.36 10.35
N VAL A 226 -15.56 -6.22 9.95
CA VAL A 226 -15.40 -5.07 10.82
C VAL A 226 -16.77 -4.49 11.19
N GLN A 227 -16.99 -4.24 12.47
CA GLN A 227 -18.19 -3.56 13.00
C GLN A 227 -17.96 -2.06 13.12
N SER A 228 -16.83 -1.66 13.73
CA SER A 228 -16.46 -0.26 13.91
C SER A 228 -14.97 -0.07 14.02
N VAL A 229 -14.54 1.17 13.78
CA VAL A 229 -13.12 1.58 13.86
C VAL A 229 -13.03 2.87 14.67
N MET A 230 -12.03 2.93 15.56
CA MET A 230 -11.59 4.13 16.25
C MET A 230 -10.12 4.35 15.92
N ALA A 231 -9.72 5.56 15.60
CA ALA A 231 -8.32 5.87 15.28
C ALA A 231 -7.92 7.24 15.81
N GLU A 232 -6.65 7.34 16.18
CA GLU A 232 -6.01 8.61 16.54
C GLU A 232 -4.70 8.74 15.75
N THR A 233 -4.39 9.98 15.36
CA THR A 233 -3.15 10.34 14.66
C THR A 233 -2.53 11.56 15.29
N ALA A 234 -1.20 11.63 15.30
CA ALA A 234 -0.45 12.73 15.88
C ALA A 234 0.77 13.12 15.03
N HIS A 235 1.29 14.30 15.30
CA HIS A 235 2.52 14.85 14.73
C HIS A 235 3.54 15.01 15.86
N LEU A 236 4.05 13.89 16.38
CA LEU A 236 4.91 13.88 17.56
C LEU A 236 6.25 14.57 17.31
N THR A 237 6.79 14.45 16.11
CA THR A 237 8.03 15.15 15.76
C THR A 237 7.88 16.67 15.69
N LYS A 238 6.64 17.21 15.64
CA LYS A 238 6.40 18.66 15.68
C LYS A 238 6.24 19.22 17.09
N MET A 239 6.37 18.38 18.12
CA MET A 239 6.45 18.86 19.49
C MET A 239 7.66 19.76 19.65
N ARG A 240 7.47 20.87 20.39
CA ARG A 240 8.51 21.89 20.58
C ARG A 240 9.79 21.29 21.14
N GLU A 241 9.68 20.41 22.12
CA GLU A 241 10.80 19.75 22.77
C GLU A 241 11.61 18.91 21.80
N VAL A 242 10.95 18.25 20.83
CA VAL A 242 11.62 17.47 19.78
C VAL A 242 12.33 18.39 18.79
N GLN A 243 11.71 19.48 18.40
CA GLN A 243 12.29 20.43 17.41
C GLN A 243 13.47 21.23 17.97
N GLU A 244 13.53 21.42 19.30
CA GLU A 244 14.63 22.14 20.01
C GLU A 244 15.84 21.22 20.28
N GLU A 245 15.74 19.89 20.10
CA GLU A 245 16.87 18.97 20.26
C GLU A 245 17.95 19.22 19.20
N LYS A 246 19.22 19.10 19.63
CA LYS A 246 20.36 19.32 18.73
C LYS A 246 20.65 18.16 17.78
N GLU A 247 20.30 16.96 18.21
CA GLU A 247 20.52 15.74 17.44
C GLU A 247 19.24 14.91 17.41
N HIS A 248 18.87 14.45 16.21
CA HIS A 248 17.70 13.61 16.03
C HIS A 248 18.13 12.21 15.54
N PHE A 249 17.66 11.17 16.22
CA PHE A 249 17.85 9.77 15.84
C PHE A 249 16.68 9.19 15.05
N ILE A 250 15.67 10.02 14.78
CA ILE A 250 14.50 9.75 13.94
C ILE A 250 14.39 10.88 12.91
N PHE A 251 13.65 10.63 11.85
CA PHE A 251 13.36 11.66 10.86
C PHE A 251 12.31 12.64 11.41
N THR A 252 12.61 13.94 11.36
CA THR A 252 11.74 14.99 11.92
C THR A 252 11.22 16.00 10.90
N ASP A 253 11.73 15.96 9.65
CA ASP A 253 11.35 16.90 8.58
C ASP A 253 10.09 16.44 7.83
N TRP A 254 9.02 16.19 8.57
CA TRP A 254 7.70 15.89 8.02
C TRP A 254 6.96 17.17 7.66
N GLY A 255 6.26 17.17 6.51
CA GLY A 255 5.38 18.26 6.10
C GLY A 255 4.05 18.26 6.87
N ASP A 256 2.98 17.94 6.17
CA ASP A 256 1.60 17.94 6.68
C ASP A 256 1.00 16.55 6.93
N VAL A 257 1.83 15.51 6.96
CA VAL A 257 1.44 14.13 7.26
C VAL A 257 1.68 13.78 8.73
N GLU A 258 0.85 12.91 9.27
CA GLU A 258 1.05 12.35 10.62
C GLU A 258 2.23 11.38 10.66
N ASP A 259 2.97 11.41 11.76
CA ASP A 259 4.12 10.53 12.02
C ASP A 259 3.84 9.45 13.10
N TRP A 260 2.65 9.49 13.70
CA TRP A 260 2.19 8.51 14.68
C TRP A 260 0.70 8.23 14.53
N SER A 261 0.32 6.96 14.73
CA SER A 261 -1.09 6.57 14.71
C SER A 261 -1.35 5.31 15.53
N THR A 262 -2.58 5.21 16.03
CA THR A 262 -3.15 4.00 16.60
C THR A 262 -4.55 3.77 16.06
N VAL A 263 -4.93 2.48 15.92
CA VAL A 263 -6.25 2.07 15.45
C VAL A 263 -6.78 0.95 16.33
N ILE A 264 -8.03 1.05 16.74
CA ILE A 264 -8.78 -0.02 17.39
C ILE A 264 -9.88 -0.46 16.43
N ILE A 265 -9.89 -1.75 16.08
CA ILE A 265 -10.93 -2.36 15.25
C ILE A 265 -11.80 -3.25 16.13
N ALA A 266 -13.11 -3.03 16.10
CA ALA A 266 -14.09 -3.95 16.65
C ALA A 266 -14.65 -4.82 15.53
N PHE A 267 -14.69 -6.13 15.73
CA PHE A 267 -15.28 -7.10 14.80
C PHE A 267 -16.68 -7.52 15.23
N GLN A 268 -17.47 -8.03 14.29
CA GLN A 268 -18.87 -8.43 14.53
C GLN A 268 -19.01 -9.60 15.51
N ASP A 269 -17.97 -10.43 15.64
CA ASP A 269 -17.93 -11.55 16.62
C ASP A 269 -17.56 -11.11 18.04
N GLY A 270 -17.35 -9.81 18.27
CA GLY A 270 -16.95 -9.25 19.56
C GLY A 270 -15.45 -9.15 19.79
N SER A 271 -14.61 -9.75 18.94
CA SER A 271 -13.13 -9.64 19.04
C SER A 271 -12.62 -8.22 18.74
N ARG A 272 -11.39 -7.95 19.15
CA ARG A 272 -10.76 -6.62 18.98
C ARG A 272 -9.38 -6.76 18.36
N ALA A 273 -8.97 -5.71 17.63
CA ALA A 273 -7.59 -5.54 17.24
C ALA A 273 -7.09 -4.14 17.59
N THR A 274 -5.84 -4.06 18.04
CA THR A 274 -5.12 -2.81 18.26
C THR A 274 -3.92 -2.76 17.33
N ILE A 275 -3.80 -1.66 16.60
CA ILE A 275 -2.78 -1.47 15.57
C ILE A 275 -2.01 -0.20 15.89
N PHE A 276 -0.69 -0.28 15.80
CA PHE A 276 0.22 0.86 15.88
C PHE A 276 0.98 1.02 14.57
N SER A 277 1.17 2.28 14.15
CA SER A 277 2.10 2.61 13.08
C SER A 277 2.68 4.01 13.29
N ASN A 278 4.01 4.12 13.25
CA ASN A 278 4.67 5.38 13.50
C ASN A 278 6.05 5.46 12.83
N ASP A 279 6.52 6.70 12.62
CA ASP A 279 7.84 7.04 12.12
C ASP A 279 8.80 7.53 13.23
N VAL A 280 8.46 7.28 14.49
CA VAL A 280 9.20 7.77 15.66
C VAL A 280 9.82 6.65 16.50
N SER A 281 9.95 5.45 15.94
CA SER A 281 10.58 4.31 16.61
C SER A 281 12.10 4.36 16.51
N LEU A 282 12.77 4.53 17.64
CA LEU A 282 14.22 4.41 17.72
C LEU A 282 14.67 2.96 17.45
N GLY A 283 15.81 2.83 16.78
CA GLY A 283 16.47 1.53 16.58
C GLY A 283 15.99 0.74 15.35
N GLY A 284 15.28 1.35 14.43
CA GLY A 284 14.98 0.77 13.13
C GLY A 284 13.51 0.39 12.90
N VAL A 285 13.27 -0.81 12.38
CA VAL A 285 11.94 -1.28 11.98
C VAL A 285 11.39 -2.25 13.01
N LYS A 286 10.12 -2.05 13.41
CA LYS A 286 9.34 -3.01 14.20
C LYS A 286 8.22 -3.56 13.34
N ASN A 287 8.14 -4.89 13.28
CA ASN A 287 7.04 -5.62 12.67
C ASN A 287 6.57 -6.68 13.65
N LEU A 288 5.34 -6.53 14.15
CA LEU A 288 4.77 -7.40 15.18
C LEU A 288 3.34 -7.81 14.82
N VAL A 289 3.01 -9.06 15.11
CA VAL A 289 1.64 -9.57 15.18
C VAL A 289 1.54 -10.55 16.34
N GLU A 290 0.65 -10.27 17.29
CA GLU A 290 0.32 -11.08 18.47
C GLU A 290 -1.17 -11.42 18.50
#